data_667538f810fa8dd2fba465cb3fa33a55
#
_entry.id   667538f810fa8dd2fba465cb3fa33a55
#
_cell.length_a   1.000
_cell.length_b   1.000
_cell.length_c   1.000
_cell.angle_alpha   90.00
_cell.angle_beta   90.00
_cell.angle_gamma   90.00
#
_symmetry.space_group_name_H-M   'P 1'
#
loop_
_entity.id
_entity.type
_entity.pdbx_description
1 polymer ?
#
loop_
_entity_poly.entity_id
_entity_poly.type
_entity_poly.pdbx_seq_one_letter_code
_entity_poly.pdbx_strand_id
1 'polypeptide(L)'
;MTTLKSFQAEIEAISHEKHIQSIKEAREAHAAAELARHHGKIPTKNQPVIEVKVEDEKDDEKEVSLEDLIISDDNNIEDLQSRLASKLLKGHGEHLISLGAHPSPQHTYSLNPTTEDTKPIPTIGTSLTSDKFDKSIEKLRTVCQALKAELNELYRIDQDEASHGCWLVRLTPRGVEEIMEVRVAVVGNVDAGKSTTLGVLTRGGLDDGRGKARVALFRHPHEIETGRTSSVGGEILGFSPTGQPVIPTSHTTDNAEGHSHALAAAKREKLGWEEICKRASKVVSFIDLAGHERYFKTTLYGLSGCAPDYVMLMVGGNAGLIGMSKEHLGVALALNVPIAVCVTKIDMTPPKILEQTVNMLIKVLKSPGCRRIPVFVNTAQEAVDCARYLGQPLGSGGRLCPIFMVSNVTGHNLPMLRTFLNCLPSSQSDDKYVVDAPFEFQISDVFSVPFVGTVVSGVITSGTVHANDAVLLGPDSVGQFMPTAVKTIQRKRASVNSGEAGQSVSFALKRIRRTQVRKGMVLIGKTDNPPKAVKRFEGMVMVLHHASTIQPKYQAMMHCGAIRQTVRIVSLDHPSGLIRTGDRAKCVFEFISHTEFLKEGQLILLREAKTKVLGVVTKVLP
;
A
#
# COMPACT_ATOMS: atom_id res chain seq x y z
N MET A 1 26.69 11.31 -4.88
CA MET A 1 25.70 10.51 -4.15
C MET A 1 24.81 11.36 -3.21
N THR A 2 25.27 12.48 -2.72
CA THR A 2 24.44 13.52 -2.07
C THR A 2 23.32 14.03 -2.97
N THR A 3 23.50 13.96 -4.29
CA THR A 3 22.57 14.46 -5.31
C THR A 3 21.25 13.68 -5.41
N LEU A 4 21.25 12.34 -5.34
CA LEU A 4 20.01 11.56 -5.48
C LEU A 4 19.06 11.79 -4.28
N LYS A 5 19.61 11.81 -3.06
CA LYS A 5 18.79 12.03 -1.85
C LYS A 5 18.18 13.43 -1.82
N SER A 6 18.96 14.48 -2.15
CA SER A 6 18.42 15.84 -2.20
C SER A 6 17.37 15.97 -3.31
N PHE A 7 17.53 15.25 -4.41
CA PHE A 7 16.55 15.21 -5.48
C PHE A 7 15.27 14.47 -5.08
N GLN A 8 15.38 13.33 -4.38
CA GLN A 8 14.21 12.61 -3.87
C GLN A 8 13.43 13.47 -2.87
N ALA A 9 14.12 14.13 -1.93
CA ALA A 9 13.47 15.05 -0.99
C ALA A 9 12.81 16.24 -1.71
N GLU A 10 13.43 16.77 -2.75
CA GLU A 10 12.88 17.83 -3.58
C GLU A 10 11.64 17.37 -4.35
N ILE A 11 11.68 16.18 -4.94
CA ILE A 11 10.52 15.58 -5.61
C ILE A 11 9.38 15.34 -4.61
N GLU A 12 9.68 14.81 -3.42
CA GLU A 12 8.69 14.58 -2.38
C GLU A 12 8.06 15.90 -1.94
N ALA A 13 8.84 16.95 -1.75
CA ALA A 13 8.34 18.28 -1.40
C ALA A 13 7.45 18.87 -2.50
N ILE A 14 7.88 18.83 -3.76
CA ILE A 14 7.09 19.31 -4.90
C ILE A 14 5.79 18.49 -5.05
N SER A 15 5.88 17.16 -4.93
CA SER A 15 4.71 16.28 -5.03
C SER A 15 3.71 16.58 -3.92
N HIS A 16 4.18 16.73 -2.69
CA HIS A 16 3.34 17.03 -1.52
C HIS A 16 2.71 18.43 -1.62
N GLU A 17 3.48 19.45 -1.97
CA GLU A 17 2.98 20.82 -2.16
C GLU A 17 1.88 20.88 -3.22
N LYS A 18 2.14 20.27 -4.38
CA LYS A 18 1.18 20.21 -5.49
C LYS A 18 -0.06 19.38 -5.14
N HIS A 19 0.10 18.34 -4.36
CA HIS A 19 -1.01 17.53 -3.87
C HIS A 19 -1.90 18.34 -2.91
N ILE A 20 -1.33 19.03 -1.91
CA ILE A 20 -2.08 19.91 -0.99
C ILE A 20 -2.79 21.02 -1.79
N GLN A 21 -2.11 21.65 -2.72
CA GLN A 21 -2.72 22.68 -3.57
C GLN A 21 -3.89 22.14 -4.38
N SER A 22 -3.73 20.95 -4.99
CA SER A 22 -4.81 20.28 -5.74
C SER A 22 -6.01 19.94 -4.85
N ILE A 23 -5.78 19.48 -3.61
CA ILE A 23 -6.84 19.22 -2.64
C ILE A 23 -7.59 20.50 -2.27
N LYS A 24 -6.86 21.60 -1.99
CA LYS A 24 -7.45 22.88 -1.63
C LYS A 24 -8.33 23.42 -2.76
N GLU A 25 -7.82 23.44 -3.98
CA GLU A 25 -8.56 23.86 -5.18
C GLU A 25 -9.81 22.97 -5.41
N ALA A 26 -9.69 21.66 -5.21
CA ALA A 26 -10.79 20.72 -5.35
C ALA A 26 -11.88 20.93 -4.29
N ARG A 27 -11.51 21.19 -3.04
CA ARG A 27 -12.46 21.51 -1.95
C ARG A 27 -13.17 22.84 -2.20
N GLU A 28 -12.45 23.87 -2.62
CA GLU A 28 -13.04 25.18 -2.96
C GLU A 28 -14.03 25.05 -4.14
N ALA A 29 -13.65 24.29 -5.19
CA ALA A 29 -14.53 24.04 -6.32
C ALA A 29 -15.78 23.24 -5.93
N HIS A 30 -15.65 22.25 -5.03
CA HIS A 30 -16.78 21.45 -4.53
C HIS A 30 -17.73 22.31 -3.67
N ALA A 31 -17.20 23.10 -2.75
CA ALA A 31 -17.98 24.02 -1.94
C ALA A 31 -18.71 25.07 -2.79
N ALA A 32 -18.06 25.61 -3.82
CA ALA A 32 -18.69 26.55 -4.78
C ALA A 32 -19.83 25.88 -5.58
N ALA A 33 -19.66 24.63 -5.98
CA ALA A 33 -20.67 23.86 -6.70
C ALA A 33 -21.88 23.51 -5.81
N GLU A 34 -21.66 23.22 -4.53
CA GLU A 34 -22.74 23.01 -3.56
C GLU A 34 -23.52 24.31 -3.29
N LEU A 35 -22.84 25.44 -3.08
CA LEU A 35 -23.47 26.75 -2.94
C LEU A 35 -24.32 27.11 -4.15
N ALA A 36 -23.84 26.84 -5.37
CA ALA A 36 -24.59 27.07 -6.61
C ALA A 36 -25.85 26.17 -6.71
N ARG A 37 -25.81 24.94 -6.19
CA ARG A 37 -26.99 24.06 -6.13
C ARG A 37 -28.03 24.51 -5.10
N HIS A 38 -27.59 25.15 -4.01
CA HIS A 38 -28.49 25.67 -2.96
C HIS A 38 -29.16 26.98 -3.35
N HIS A 39 -28.56 27.83 -4.17
CA HIS A 39 -29.16 29.05 -4.66
C HIS A 39 -30.34 28.86 -5.64
N GLY A 40 -30.55 27.64 -6.13
CA GLY A 40 -31.71 27.28 -6.98
C GLY A 40 -32.96 26.76 -6.25
N LYS A 41 -32.94 26.63 -4.92
CA LYS A 41 -34.09 26.17 -4.13
C LYS A 41 -34.48 27.19 -3.06
N ILE A 42 -35.72 27.69 -3.14
CA ILE A 42 -36.34 28.57 -2.12
C ILE A 42 -36.34 27.85 -0.78
N PRO A 43 -35.86 28.44 0.32
CA PRO A 43 -35.76 27.76 1.59
C PRO A 43 -37.15 27.64 2.22
N THR A 44 -37.60 26.42 2.45
CA THR A 44 -38.67 26.14 3.42
C THR A 44 -38.08 26.21 4.83
N LYS A 45 -38.65 27.08 5.65
CA LYS A 45 -38.31 27.32 7.05
C LYS A 45 -38.31 26.01 7.87
N ASN A 46 -37.36 25.96 8.81
CA ASN A 46 -37.20 25.05 9.95
C ASN A 46 -36.47 23.72 9.72
N GLN A 47 -35.15 23.82 9.75
CA GLN A 47 -34.29 22.79 10.37
C GLN A 47 -33.11 23.51 11.04
N PRO A 48 -32.69 23.12 12.27
CA PRO A 48 -31.54 23.76 12.91
C PRO A 48 -30.26 23.34 12.17
N VAL A 49 -29.53 24.33 11.70
CA VAL A 49 -28.17 24.20 11.16
C VAL A 49 -27.28 23.91 12.36
N ILE A 50 -26.76 22.70 12.43
CA ILE A 50 -25.65 22.40 13.33
C ILE A 50 -24.41 22.98 12.65
N GLU A 51 -24.02 24.16 13.08
CA GLU A 51 -22.70 24.73 12.78
C GLU A 51 -21.65 23.83 13.44
N VAL A 52 -21.00 22.99 12.65
CA VAL A 52 -19.74 22.36 13.07
C VAL A 52 -18.68 23.47 12.98
N LYS A 53 -18.37 24.09 14.10
CA LYS A 53 -17.19 24.92 14.24
C LYS A 53 -15.98 24.03 14.03
N VAL A 54 -15.26 24.24 12.95
CA VAL A 54 -13.87 23.81 12.81
C VAL A 54 -13.09 24.74 13.74
N GLU A 55 -12.82 24.28 14.94
CA GLU A 55 -11.87 24.95 15.84
C GLU A 55 -10.46 24.69 15.28
N ASP A 56 -9.83 25.79 14.85
CA ASP A 56 -8.40 25.84 14.61
C ASP A 56 -7.67 25.47 15.91
N GLU A 57 -6.93 24.37 15.90
CA GLU A 57 -6.07 23.92 16.99
C GLU A 57 -4.98 24.98 17.28
N LYS A 58 -5.25 25.83 18.22
CA LYS A 58 -4.26 26.59 18.98
C LYS A 58 -4.73 26.64 20.43
N ASP A 59 -4.31 25.64 21.18
CA ASP A 59 -4.05 25.78 22.62
C ASP A 59 -3.18 24.61 23.06
N ASP A 60 -1.92 24.93 23.44
CA ASP A 60 -0.95 24.07 24.09
C ASP A 60 -1.35 23.78 25.56
N GLU A 61 -2.51 23.21 25.80
CA GLU A 61 -2.75 22.46 27.02
C GLU A 61 -2.23 21.04 26.78
N LYS A 62 -1.41 20.52 27.69
CA LYS A 62 -0.89 19.15 27.67
C LYS A 62 -2.10 18.19 27.62
N GLU A 63 -2.49 17.82 26.43
CA GLU A 63 -3.56 16.86 26.20
C GLU A 63 -3.12 15.52 26.80
N VAL A 64 -3.87 15.03 27.81
CA VAL A 64 -3.58 13.75 28.48
C VAL A 64 -3.62 12.65 27.42
N SER A 65 -2.57 11.85 27.34
CA SER A 65 -2.50 10.77 26.31
C SER A 65 -3.60 9.72 26.54
N LEU A 66 -3.95 9.01 25.48
CA LEU A 66 -4.92 7.90 25.58
C LEU A 66 -4.44 6.84 26.58
N GLU A 67 -3.14 6.54 26.55
CA GLU A 67 -2.47 5.60 27.43
C GLU A 67 -2.56 6.06 28.90
N ASP A 68 -2.34 7.33 29.18
CA ASP A 68 -2.45 7.90 30.54
C ASP A 68 -3.89 7.80 31.08
N LEU A 69 -4.90 8.00 30.23
CA LEU A 69 -6.31 7.82 30.62
C LEU A 69 -6.66 6.36 30.93
N ILE A 70 -6.07 5.42 30.20
CA ILE A 70 -6.25 4.00 30.48
C ILE A 70 -5.65 3.62 31.83
N ILE A 71 -4.46 4.17 32.12
CA ILE A 71 -3.67 3.88 33.33
C ILE A 71 -4.21 4.62 34.57
N SER A 72 -4.90 5.74 34.39
CA SER A 72 -5.43 6.53 35.49
C SER A 72 -6.48 5.78 36.32
N ASP A 73 -6.47 5.97 37.63
CA ASP A 73 -7.48 5.43 38.53
C ASP A 73 -8.83 6.20 38.45
N ASP A 74 -8.85 7.30 37.71
CA ASP A 74 -10.06 8.10 37.50
C ASP A 74 -11.06 7.37 36.61
N ASN A 75 -12.31 7.30 37.09
CA ASN A 75 -13.43 6.64 36.37
C ASN A 75 -13.96 7.47 35.20
N ASN A 76 -13.11 8.16 34.47
CA ASN A 76 -13.53 8.95 33.30
C ASN A 76 -13.68 8.07 32.05
N ILE A 77 -14.62 7.09 32.14
CA ILE A 77 -14.87 6.10 31.07
C ILE A 77 -15.40 6.79 29.80
N GLU A 78 -16.21 7.85 29.95
CA GLU A 78 -16.80 8.56 28.82
C GLU A 78 -15.74 9.31 27.97
N ASP A 79 -14.77 9.98 28.61
CA ASP A 79 -13.67 10.63 27.90
C ASP A 79 -12.78 9.62 27.22
N LEU A 80 -12.43 8.52 27.90
CA LEU A 80 -11.67 7.43 27.31
C LEU A 80 -12.38 6.82 26.09
N GLN A 81 -13.71 6.62 26.20
CA GLN A 81 -14.53 6.10 25.10
C GLN A 81 -14.55 7.07 23.91
N SER A 82 -14.73 8.37 24.16
CA SER A 82 -14.72 9.40 23.11
C SER A 82 -13.38 9.48 22.38
N ARG A 83 -12.27 9.51 23.12
CA ARG A 83 -10.92 9.55 22.53
C ARG A 83 -10.57 8.28 21.78
N LEU A 84 -10.90 7.11 22.32
CA LEU A 84 -10.69 5.85 21.61
C LEU A 84 -11.52 5.79 20.33
N ALA A 85 -12.78 6.24 20.36
CA ALA A 85 -13.63 6.34 19.17
C ALA A 85 -13.01 7.27 18.10
N SER A 86 -12.49 8.44 18.52
CA SER A 86 -11.78 9.36 17.61
C SER A 86 -10.54 8.72 16.98
N LYS A 87 -9.71 8.00 17.79
CA LYS A 87 -8.52 7.29 17.27
C LYS A 87 -8.90 6.16 16.31
N LEU A 88 -9.97 5.42 16.60
CA LEU A 88 -10.49 4.37 15.71
C LEU A 88 -11.00 4.95 14.38
N LEU A 89 -11.69 6.09 14.41
CA LEU A 89 -12.12 6.77 13.19
C LEU A 89 -10.92 7.23 12.36
N LYS A 90 -9.93 7.90 12.98
CA LYS A 90 -8.68 8.30 12.30
C LYS A 90 -7.89 7.10 11.76
N GLY A 91 -7.97 5.93 12.40
CA GLY A 91 -7.34 4.69 11.99
C GLY A 91 -8.19 3.81 11.05
N HIS A 92 -9.28 4.35 10.47
CA HIS A 92 -10.21 3.60 9.61
C HIS A 92 -10.76 2.31 10.24
N GLY A 93 -11.00 2.34 11.55
CA GLY A 93 -11.60 1.23 12.31
C GLY A 93 -10.60 0.39 13.08
N GLU A 94 -9.31 0.74 13.10
CA GLU A 94 -8.32 0.05 13.96
C GLU A 94 -7.38 1.03 14.67
N HIS A 95 -6.89 0.60 15.84
CA HIS A 95 -5.87 1.33 16.58
C HIS A 95 -5.01 0.36 17.39
N LEU A 96 -3.68 0.63 17.43
CA LEU A 96 -2.70 -0.11 18.23
C LEU A 96 -2.44 0.64 19.54
N ILE A 97 -2.71 -0.01 20.66
CA ILE A 97 -2.50 0.54 22.00
C ILE A 97 -1.33 -0.20 22.65
N SER A 98 -0.31 0.54 23.06
CA SER A 98 0.79 0.01 23.86
C SER A 98 0.62 0.47 25.30
N LEU A 99 0.73 -0.45 26.26
CA LEU A 99 0.68 -0.17 27.69
C LEU A 99 1.97 -0.63 28.35
N GLY A 100 2.39 0.11 29.37
CA GLY A 100 3.62 -0.17 30.09
C GLY A 100 4.87 0.45 29.47
N ALA A 101 5.93 0.52 30.25
CA ALA A 101 7.21 1.06 29.79
C ALA A 101 7.91 0.09 28.84
N HIS A 102 8.23 0.55 27.64
CA HIS A 102 8.92 -0.25 26.62
C HIS A 102 10.09 0.53 26.01
N PRO A 103 11.13 -0.14 25.48
CA PRO A 103 12.26 0.54 24.88
C PRO A 103 11.83 1.41 23.70
N SER A 104 12.38 2.61 23.61
CA SER A 104 12.13 3.50 22.47
C SER A 104 12.60 2.86 21.16
N PRO A 105 11.75 2.69 20.14
CA PRO A 105 12.15 2.12 18.85
C PRO A 105 13.28 2.88 18.16
N GLN A 106 13.38 4.20 18.40
CA GLN A 106 14.46 5.03 17.87
C GLN A 106 15.83 4.62 18.39
N HIS A 107 15.91 4.19 19.66
CA HIS A 107 17.14 3.73 20.28
C HIS A 107 17.40 2.25 20.04
N THR A 108 16.34 1.43 20.06
CA THR A 108 16.43 0.00 19.82
C THR A 108 16.91 -0.31 18.40
N TYR A 109 16.43 0.44 17.40
CA TYR A 109 16.73 0.22 15.99
C TYR A 109 17.65 1.28 15.38
N SER A 110 18.57 1.89 16.15
CA SER A 110 19.47 2.90 15.61
C SER A 110 20.45 2.33 14.58
N LEU A 111 20.82 3.13 13.58
CA LEU A 111 21.79 2.72 12.52
C LEU A 111 23.20 2.45 13.05
N ASN A 112 23.58 3.11 14.14
CA ASN A 112 24.86 2.98 14.81
C ASN A 112 24.59 2.82 16.31
N PRO A 113 24.52 1.60 16.83
CA PRO A 113 24.70 1.41 18.25
C PRO A 113 26.15 1.83 18.54
N THR A 114 26.32 3.01 19.12
CA THR A 114 27.62 3.44 19.61
C THR A 114 28.00 2.48 20.74
N THR A 115 29.08 1.77 20.55
CA THR A 115 29.62 0.78 21.49
C THR A 115 30.05 1.38 22.85
N GLU A 116 29.82 2.67 23.07
CA GLU A 116 30.17 3.40 24.28
C GLU A 116 28.97 3.84 25.14
N ASP A 117 27.74 3.69 24.69
CA ASP A 117 26.56 4.08 25.47
C ASP A 117 26.17 2.97 26.46
N THR A 118 26.84 2.99 27.62
CA THR A 118 26.40 2.31 28.87
C THR A 118 25.16 2.98 29.49
N LYS A 119 24.54 3.94 28.82
CA LYS A 119 23.30 4.56 29.27
C LYS A 119 22.12 3.62 29.07
N PRO A 120 21.22 3.52 30.08
CA PRO A 120 20.01 2.72 29.91
C PRO A 120 19.23 3.21 28.70
N ILE A 121 18.72 2.26 27.90
CA ILE A 121 17.91 2.56 26.73
C ILE A 121 16.69 3.37 27.19
N PRO A 122 16.44 4.58 26.66
CA PRO A 122 15.27 5.37 27.04
C PRO A 122 13.99 4.55 26.83
N THR A 123 13.19 4.49 27.86
CA THR A 123 11.86 3.85 27.79
C THR A 123 10.79 4.88 27.48
N ILE A 124 9.79 4.47 26.72
CA ILE A 124 8.57 5.23 26.43
C ILE A 124 7.44 4.56 27.21
N GLY A 125 6.50 5.39 27.72
CA GLY A 125 5.37 4.90 28.50
C GLY A 125 5.65 4.86 30.00
N THR A 126 4.60 4.57 30.77
CA THR A 126 4.62 4.54 32.23
C THR A 126 4.89 3.12 32.71
N SER A 127 5.84 2.95 33.64
CA SER A 127 6.07 1.63 34.26
C SER A 127 4.84 1.23 35.10
N LEU A 128 4.34 0.03 34.86
CA LEU A 128 3.14 -0.51 35.50
C LEU A 128 3.47 -1.81 36.22
N THR A 129 3.02 -1.89 37.48
CA THR A 129 3.01 -3.16 38.20
C THR A 129 1.98 -4.11 37.57
N SER A 130 2.16 -5.42 37.69
CA SER A 130 1.26 -6.44 37.10
C SER A 130 -0.21 -6.20 37.44
N ASP A 131 -0.52 -5.85 38.71
CA ASP A 131 -1.91 -5.58 39.14
C ASP A 131 -2.52 -4.34 38.48
N LYS A 132 -1.75 -3.25 38.33
CA LYS A 132 -2.20 -2.05 37.62
C LYS A 132 -2.36 -2.31 36.13
N PHE A 133 -1.47 -3.08 35.57
CA PHE A 133 -1.50 -3.47 34.16
C PHE A 133 -2.76 -4.26 33.84
N ASP A 134 -3.10 -5.28 34.66
CA ASP A 134 -4.31 -6.07 34.46
C ASP A 134 -5.60 -5.26 34.65
N LYS A 135 -5.63 -4.34 35.62
CA LYS A 135 -6.76 -3.40 35.80
C LYS A 135 -6.92 -2.47 34.57
N SER A 136 -5.82 -1.98 34.02
CA SER A 136 -5.82 -1.13 32.83
C SER A 136 -6.38 -1.88 31.61
N ILE A 137 -6.02 -3.15 31.44
CA ILE A 137 -6.55 -4.01 30.37
C ILE A 137 -8.05 -4.24 30.56
N GLU A 138 -8.53 -4.49 31.78
CA GLU A 138 -9.96 -4.72 32.04
C GLU A 138 -10.79 -3.45 31.79
N LYS A 139 -10.26 -2.26 32.18
CA LYS A 139 -10.85 -0.97 31.86
C LYS A 139 -10.94 -0.78 30.32
N LEU A 140 -9.87 -1.05 29.60
CA LEU A 140 -9.84 -1.00 28.13
C LEU A 140 -10.84 -1.97 27.51
N ARG A 141 -10.96 -3.20 28.04
CA ARG A 141 -11.91 -4.20 27.56
C ARG A 141 -13.36 -3.72 27.71
N THR A 142 -13.68 -3.11 28.84
CA THR A 142 -15.02 -2.54 29.10
C THR A 142 -15.37 -1.45 28.08
N VAL A 143 -14.43 -0.56 27.79
CA VAL A 143 -14.61 0.52 26.79
C VAL A 143 -14.74 -0.05 25.38
N CYS A 144 -13.92 -1.04 25.01
CA CYS A 144 -14.02 -1.70 23.70
C CYS A 144 -15.39 -2.37 23.51
N GLN A 145 -15.91 -3.05 24.55
CA GLN A 145 -17.25 -3.65 24.50
C GLN A 145 -18.34 -2.60 24.27
N ALA A 146 -18.27 -1.44 24.93
CA ALA A 146 -19.21 -0.34 24.73
C ALA A 146 -19.16 0.21 23.30
N LEU A 147 -17.99 0.25 22.68
CA LEU A 147 -17.78 0.67 21.29
C LEU A 147 -18.05 -0.44 20.26
N LYS A 148 -18.41 -1.65 20.69
CA LYS A 148 -18.52 -2.84 19.82
C LYS A 148 -17.23 -3.14 19.05
N ALA A 149 -16.10 -2.88 19.66
CA ALA A 149 -14.76 -3.16 19.13
C ALA A 149 -14.19 -4.42 19.79
N GLU A 150 -13.43 -5.18 19.00
CA GLU A 150 -12.68 -6.33 19.50
C GLU A 150 -11.30 -5.89 19.98
N LEU A 151 -10.91 -6.40 21.16
CA LEU A 151 -9.60 -6.17 21.78
C LEU A 151 -8.75 -7.43 21.66
N ASN A 152 -7.67 -7.36 20.92
CA ASN A 152 -6.80 -8.50 20.65
C ASN A 152 -5.40 -8.24 21.17
N GLU A 153 -4.90 -9.13 22.01
CA GLU A 153 -3.53 -9.12 22.47
C GLU A 153 -2.59 -9.56 21.33
N LEU A 154 -1.60 -8.72 21.02
CA LEU A 154 -0.57 -9.03 20.03
C LEU A 154 0.68 -9.60 20.69
N TYR A 155 1.08 -9.03 21.82
CA TYR A 155 2.09 -9.56 22.70
C TYR A 155 1.95 -8.97 24.11
N ARG A 156 2.42 -9.72 25.10
CA ARG A 156 2.57 -9.33 26.49
C ARG A 156 3.92 -9.82 26.99
N ILE A 157 4.65 -8.98 27.69
CA ILE A 157 5.93 -9.28 28.32
C ILE A 157 5.80 -8.91 29.78
N ASP A 158 5.80 -9.93 30.64
CA ASP A 158 5.76 -9.76 32.07
C ASP A 158 7.19 -9.82 32.61
N GLN A 159 7.60 -8.75 33.31
CA GLN A 159 8.85 -8.66 34.03
C GLN A 159 8.52 -8.37 35.51
N ASP A 160 9.38 -8.82 36.43
CA ASP A 160 9.09 -8.83 37.88
C ASP A 160 8.63 -7.48 38.43
N GLU A 161 9.07 -6.35 37.87
CA GLU A 161 8.69 -5.00 38.32
C GLU A 161 7.95 -4.15 37.26
N ALA A 162 7.85 -4.61 36.02
CA ALA A 162 7.22 -3.85 34.95
C ALA A 162 6.66 -4.77 33.86
N SER A 163 5.35 -4.75 33.67
CA SER A 163 4.69 -5.41 32.54
C SER A 163 4.49 -4.43 31.40
N HIS A 164 4.67 -4.90 30.17
CA HIS A 164 4.32 -4.13 28.97
C HIS A 164 3.74 -5.03 27.87
N GLY A 165 2.95 -4.42 26.99
CA GLY A 165 2.36 -5.17 25.89
C GLY A 165 1.68 -4.27 24.88
N CYS A 166 1.18 -4.88 23.82
CA CYS A 166 0.46 -4.18 22.76
C CYS A 166 -0.82 -4.91 22.38
N TRP A 167 -1.88 -4.15 22.22
CA TRP A 167 -3.21 -4.63 21.83
C TRP A 167 -3.65 -3.96 20.54
N LEU A 168 -4.33 -4.74 19.71
CA LEU A 168 -5.03 -4.27 18.54
C LEU A 168 -6.51 -4.12 18.89
N VAL A 169 -7.01 -2.90 18.84
CA VAL A 169 -8.44 -2.60 18.91
C VAL A 169 -8.97 -2.46 17.50
N ARG A 170 -10.04 -3.19 17.18
CA ARG A 170 -10.61 -3.21 15.83
C ARG A 170 -12.13 -3.24 15.86
N LEU A 171 -12.75 -2.36 15.05
CA LEU A 171 -14.19 -2.37 14.84
C LEU A 171 -14.60 -3.54 13.95
N THR A 172 -15.77 -4.10 14.23
CA THR A 172 -16.40 -5.07 13.34
C THR A 172 -17.10 -4.32 12.21
N PRO A 173 -16.72 -4.50 10.93
CA PRO A 173 -17.35 -3.79 9.82
C PRO A 173 -18.79 -4.23 9.64
N ARG A 174 -19.66 -3.30 9.24
CA ARG A 174 -21.08 -3.56 8.96
C ARG A 174 -21.29 -4.20 7.60
N GLY A 175 -20.35 -3.96 6.68
CA GLY A 175 -20.39 -4.45 5.32
C GLY A 175 -19.03 -4.46 4.65
N VAL A 176 -18.98 -4.95 3.41
CA VAL A 176 -17.73 -5.02 2.64
C VAL A 176 -17.17 -3.63 2.32
N GLU A 177 -18.02 -2.60 2.32
CA GLU A 177 -17.65 -1.21 2.12
C GLU A 177 -16.71 -0.67 3.21
N GLU A 178 -16.86 -1.13 4.45
CA GLU A 178 -16.11 -0.65 5.62
C GLU A 178 -14.82 -1.45 5.88
N ILE A 179 -14.56 -2.52 5.11
CA ILE A 179 -13.37 -3.36 5.33
C ILE A 179 -12.10 -2.54 5.03
N MET A 180 -11.16 -2.56 5.95
CA MET A 180 -9.84 -1.97 5.72
C MET A 180 -9.07 -2.73 4.63
N GLU A 181 -8.37 -2.00 3.78
CA GLU A 181 -7.52 -2.58 2.75
C GLU A 181 -6.07 -2.11 2.89
N VAL A 182 -5.14 -3.05 2.68
CA VAL A 182 -3.71 -2.80 2.54
C VAL A 182 -3.22 -3.49 1.27
N ARG A 183 -2.54 -2.79 0.39
CA ARG A 183 -2.02 -3.32 -0.88
C ARG A 183 -0.53 -3.59 -0.78
N VAL A 184 -0.12 -4.82 -0.98
CA VAL A 184 1.27 -5.26 -0.88
C VAL A 184 1.74 -5.83 -2.22
N ALA A 185 2.69 -5.16 -2.88
CA ALA A 185 3.31 -5.70 -4.07
C ALA A 185 4.41 -6.70 -3.69
N VAL A 186 4.36 -7.89 -4.28
CA VAL A 186 5.34 -8.95 -4.04
C VAL A 186 6.29 -9.02 -5.21
N VAL A 187 7.55 -8.70 -4.96
CA VAL A 187 8.61 -8.59 -5.97
C VAL A 187 9.82 -9.46 -5.60
N GLY A 188 10.69 -9.71 -6.54
CA GLY A 188 11.90 -10.51 -6.35
C GLY A 188 12.28 -11.26 -7.61
N ASN A 189 13.42 -11.92 -7.58
CA ASN A 189 13.92 -12.68 -8.74
C ASN A 189 13.02 -13.91 -9.04
N VAL A 190 13.26 -14.55 -10.17
CA VAL A 190 12.70 -15.87 -10.46
C VAL A 190 13.11 -16.85 -9.35
N ASP A 191 12.21 -17.75 -8.99
CA ASP A 191 12.40 -18.77 -7.94
C ASP A 191 12.74 -18.24 -6.53
N ALA A 192 12.54 -16.95 -6.26
CA ALA A 192 12.64 -16.36 -4.92
C ALA A 192 11.48 -16.71 -3.99
N GLY A 193 10.58 -17.60 -4.38
CA GLY A 193 9.46 -18.06 -3.54
C GLY A 193 8.24 -17.14 -3.48
N LYS A 194 8.10 -16.11 -4.36
CA LYS A 194 6.98 -15.16 -4.37
C LYS A 194 5.61 -15.84 -4.30
N SER A 195 5.22 -16.51 -5.37
CA SER A 195 3.90 -17.16 -5.47
C SER A 195 3.75 -18.31 -4.49
N THR A 196 4.83 -19.00 -4.11
CA THR A 196 4.79 -20.05 -3.08
C THR A 196 4.43 -19.48 -1.71
N THR A 197 5.09 -18.40 -1.28
CA THR A 197 4.79 -17.74 -0.01
C THR A 197 3.34 -17.21 0.00
N LEU A 198 2.89 -16.60 -1.10
CA LEU A 198 1.50 -16.17 -1.21
C LEU A 198 0.52 -17.34 -1.09
N GLY A 199 0.81 -18.47 -1.76
CA GLY A 199 0.00 -19.68 -1.66
C GLY A 199 -0.11 -20.18 -0.21
N VAL A 200 1.00 -20.24 0.51
CA VAL A 200 1.04 -20.64 1.92
C VAL A 200 0.27 -19.67 2.82
N LEU A 201 0.44 -18.37 2.62
CA LEU A 201 -0.24 -17.35 3.43
C LEU A 201 -1.75 -17.33 3.22
N THR A 202 -2.21 -17.46 1.95
CA THR A 202 -3.61 -17.28 1.58
C THR A 202 -4.43 -18.57 1.58
N ARG A 203 -3.76 -19.75 1.58
CA ARG A 203 -4.44 -21.05 1.54
C ARG A 203 -4.28 -21.86 2.83
N GLY A 204 -3.37 -21.46 3.72
CA GLY A 204 -3.16 -22.08 5.02
C GLY A 204 -2.33 -23.37 5.03
N GLY A 205 -2.11 -24.02 3.89
CA GLY A 205 -1.28 -25.22 3.78
C GLY A 205 0.18 -24.89 3.53
N LEU A 206 1.11 -25.65 4.12
CA LEU A 206 2.55 -25.53 3.85
C LEU A 206 2.89 -26.09 2.46
N ASP A 207 4.03 -25.68 1.93
CA ASP A 207 4.55 -26.20 0.66
C ASP A 207 5.26 -27.54 0.86
N ASP A 208 5.28 -28.35 -0.19
CA ASP A 208 5.98 -29.65 -0.21
C ASP A 208 7.46 -29.56 -0.63
N GLY A 209 7.99 -28.34 -0.76
CA GLY A 209 9.32 -28.07 -1.28
C GLY A 209 9.41 -28.11 -2.82
N ARG A 210 8.36 -28.54 -3.53
CA ARG A 210 8.28 -28.62 -4.99
C ARG A 210 7.38 -27.54 -5.59
N GLY A 211 6.75 -26.70 -4.75
CA GLY A 211 5.94 -25.57 -5.17
C GLY A 211 4.46 -25.90 -5.36
N LYS A 212 3.94 -26.90 -4.67
CA LYS A 212 2.51 -27.25 -4.66
C LYS A 212 1.64 -26.04 -4.29
N ALA A 213 2.06 -25.25 -3.31
CA ALA A 213 1.31 -24.10 -2.83
C ALA A 213 1.10 -23.02 -3.92
N ARG A 214 2.02 -22.86 -4.88
CA ARG A 214 1.90 -21.86 -5.95
C ARG A 214 0.97 -22.28 -7.10
N VAL A 215 0.75 -23.58 -7.31
CA VAL A 215 -0.05 -24.10 -8.43
C VAL A 215 -1.47 -23.54 -8.43
N ALA A 216 -2.05 -23.36 -7.25
CA ALA A 216 -3.39 -22.80 -7.09
C ALA A 216 -3.50 -21.31 -7.48
N LEU A 217 -2.37 -20.59 -7.62
CA LEU A 217 -2.31 -19.17 -7.95
C LEU A 217 -2.16 -18.91 -9.45
N PHE A 218 -1.67 -19.88 -10.21
CA PHE A 218 -1.45 -19.73 -11.65
C PHE A 218 -2.75 -19.54 -12.41
N ARG A 219 -2.75 -18.61 -13.34
CA ARG A 219 -3.92 -18.20 -14.13
C ARG A 219 -3.90 -18.77 -15.54
N HIS A 220 -2.70 -19.00 -16.07
CA HIS A 220 -2.50 -19.42 -17.45
C HIS A 220 -1.86 -20.81 -17.51
N PRO A 221 -2.24 -21.67 -18.50
CA PRO A 221 -1.64 -22.99 -18.66
C PRO A 221 -0.11 -22.98 -18.73
N HIS A 222 0.46 -22.03 -19.46
CA HIS A 222 1.92 -21.90 -19.57
C HIS A 222 2.62 -21.52 -18.25
N GLU A 223 1.92 -20.91 -17.29
CA GLU A 223 2.46 -20.64 -15.94
C GLU A 223 2.56 -21.95 -15.14
N ILE A 224 1.61 -22.86 -15.34
CA ILE A 224 1.62 -24.19 -14.71
C ILE A 224 2.78 -25.03 -15.29
N GLU A 225 2.95 -25.02 -16.62
CA GLU A 225 4.02 -25.76 -17.31
C GLU A 225 5.41 -25.24 -16.95
N THR A 226 5.59 -23.91 -16.93
CA THR A 226 6.89 -23.28 -16.67
C THR A 226 7.17 -23.05 -15.18
N GLY A 227 6.17 -23.11 -14.32
CA GLY A 227 6.26 -22.76 -12.90
C GLY A 227 6.55 -21.28 -12.65
N ARG A 228 6.28 -20.38 -13.60
CA ARG A 228 6.65 -18.96 -13.56
C ARG A 228 5.45 -18.05 -13.78
N THR A 229 5.31 -17.05 -12.94
CA THR A 229 4.30 -15.99 -13.10
C THR A 229 4.66 -15.09 -14.29
N SER A 230 3.73 -14.86 -15.18
CA SER A 230 3.89 -14.02 -16.40
C SER A 230 3.04 -12.75 -16.37
N SER A 231 1.98 -12.75 -15.60
CA SER A 231 0.99 -11.67 -15.48
C SER A 231 1.03 -11.02 -14.09
N VAL A 232 0.29 -9.92 -13.92
CA VAL A 232 0.04 -9.36 -12.59
C VAL A 232 -1.03 -10.22 -11.92
N GLY A 233 -0.63 -10.96 -10.89
CA GLY A 233 -1.52 -11.76 -10.07
C GLY A 233 -2.14 -10.94 -8.93
N GLY A 234 -3.36 -11.24 -8.51
CA GLY A 234 -3.96 -10.69 -7.29
C GLY A 234 -4.45 -11.81 -6.41
N GLU A 235 -4.08 -11.79 -5.13
CA GLU A 235 -4.57 -12.67 -4.08
C GLU A 235 -4.90 -11.83 -2.84
N ILE A 236 -5.77 -12.35 -1.97
CA ILE A 236 -6.14 -11.66 -0.73
C ILE A 236 -5.95 -12.54 0.49
N LEU A 237 -5.52 -11.92 1.59
CA LEU A 237 -5.51 -12.49 2.91
C LEU A 237 -6.41 -11.64 3.82
N GLY A 238 -7.47 -12.24 4.35
CA GLY A 238 -8.36 -11.58 5.31
C GLY A 238 -7.86 -11.76 6.74
N PHE A 239 -8.15 -10.78 7.60
CA PHE A 239 -8.02 -10.87 9.04
C PHE A 239 -9.37 -10.54 9.68
N SER A 240 -9.84 -11.42 10.56
CA SER A 240 -11.08 -11.24 11.31
C SER A 240 -11.01 -10.04 12.27
N PRO A 241 -12.12 -9.58 12.84
CA PRO A 241 -12.09 -8.60 13.92
C PRO A 241 -11.16 -9.02 15.07
N THR A 242 -11.10 -10.33 15.36
CA THR A 242 -10.22 -10.92 16.38
C THR A 242 -8.76 -11.08 15.93
N GLY A 243 -8.35 -10.48 14.81
CA GLY A 243 -6.96 -10.53 14.31
C GLY A 243 -6.52 -11.88 13.71
N GLN A 244 -7.41 -12.88 13.67
CA GLN A 244 -7.06 -14.19 13.12
C GLN A 244 -7.13 -14.20 11.59
N PRO A 245 -6.21 -14.90 10.89
CA PRO A 245 -6.25 -15.00 9.45
C PRO A 245 -7.49 -15.78 8.97
N VAL A 246 -8.21 -15.22 8.00
CA VAL A 246 -9.35 -15.88 7.34
C VAL A 246 -8.82 -16.73 6.19
N ILE A 247 -8.52 -17.97 6.48
CA ILE A 247 -8.01 -18.97 5.53
C ILE A 247 -8.95 -20.17 5.46
N PRO A 248 -8.95 -20.96 4.38
CA PRO A 248 -9.69 -22.21 4.32
C PRO A 248 -9.28 -23.11 5.50
N THR A 249 -10.25 -23.61 6.25
CA THR A 249 -10.00 -24.59 7.30
C THR A 249 -9.63 -25.90 6.60
N SER A 250 -8.36 -26.28 6.63
CA SER A 250 -7.98 -27.64 6.29
C SER A 250 -8.54 -28.53 7.39
N HIS A 251 -9.57 -29.30 7.09
CA HIS A 251 -9.87 -30.46 7.92
C HIS A 251 -8.64 -31.35 7.86
N THR A 252 -7.86 -31.37 8.91
CA THR A 252 -6.86 -32.40 9.20
C THR A 252 -7.59 -33.70 9.40
N THR A 253 -8.01 -34.34 8.32
CA THR A 253 -8.24 -35.77 8.30
C THR A 253 -6.92 -36.41 7.93
N ASP A 254 -6.18 -36.75 8.96
CA ASP A 254 -5.15 -37.78 8.90
C ASP A 254 -5.81 -39.09 8.45
N ASN A 255 -5.79 -39.33 7.14
CA ASN A 255 -5.89 -40.63 6.50
C ASN A 255 -5.90 -40.38 4.98
N ALA A 256 -4.72 -40.36 4.37
CA ALA A 256 -4.57 -40.19 2.93
C ALA A 256 -4.03 -41.45 2.28
N GLU A 257 -4.90 -42.17 1.65
CA GLU A 257 -4.52 -43.02 0.51
C GLU A 257 -5.16 -42.44 -0.75
N GLY A 258 -4.33 -41.95 -1.69
CA GLY A 258 -4.79 -41.57 -3.02
C GLY A 258 -4.31 -40.21 -3.57
N HIS A 259 -3.19 -40.19 -4.27
CA HIS A 259 -2.58 -38.98 -4.88
C HIS A 259 -3.45 -38.24 -5.91
N SER A 260 -4.49 -38.88 -6.48
CA SER A 260 -5.38 -38.26 -7.47
C SER A 260 -6.52 -37.45 -6.86
N HIS A 261 -6.93 -37.73 -5.63
CA HIS A 261 -7.99 -37.02 -4.92
C HIS A 261 -7.52 -35.71 -4.28
N ALA A 262 -6.23 -35.58 -3.93
CA ALA A 262 -5.69 -34.40 -3.28
C ALA A 262 -5.74 -33.14 -4.18
N LEU A 263 -5.54 -33.27 -5.48
CA LEU A 263 -5.66 -32.15 -6.43
C LEU A 263 -7.11 -31.68 -6.61
N ALA A 264 -8.05 -32.61 -6.57
CA ALA A 264 -9.49 -32.31 -6.66
C ALA A 264 -10.02 -31.71 -5.34
N ALA A 265 -9.51 -32.15 -4.19
CA ALA A 265 -9.83 -31.60 -2.87
C ALA A 265 -9.26 -30.19 -2.68
N ALA A 266 -8.00 -29.95 -3.07
CA ALA A 266 -7.40 -28.61 -3.04
C ALA A 266 -8.12 -27.58 -3.92
N LYS A 267 -8.82 -28.03 -4.97
CA LYS A 267 -9.68 -27.20 -5.81
C LYS A 267 -11.06 -26.93 -5.21
N ARG A 268 -11.56 -27.80 -4.32
CA ARG A 268 -12.90 -27.70 -3.70
C ARG A 268 -12.97 -26.79 -2.48
N GLU A 269 -11.88 -26.58 -1.74
CA GLU A 269 -11.84 -25.78 -0.51
C GLU A 269 -11.32 -24.34 -0.68
N LYS A 270 -11.53 -23.77 -1.85
CA LYS A 270 -11.18 -22.37 -2.08
C LYS A 270 -12.27 -21.47 -1.48
N LEU A 271 -11.99 -20.82 -0.35
CA LEU A 271 -12.79 -19.68 0.07
C LEU A 271 -12.78 -18.61 -1.04
N GLY A 272 -13.96 -18.25 -1.52
CA GLY A 272 -14.10 -17.16 -2.47
C GLY A 272 -13.68 -15.83 -1.83
N TRP A 273 -13.25 -14.86 -2.63
CA TRP A 273 -12.90 -13.53 -2.13
C TRP A 273 -14.07 -12.86 -1.39
N GLU A 274 -15.29 -13.08 -1.86
CA GLU A 274 -16.51 -12.60 -1.21
C GLU A 274 -16.66 -13.18 0.21
N GLU A 275 -16.45 -14.49 0.37
CA GLU A 275 -16.54 -15.16 1.66
C GLU A 275 -15.43 -14.70 2.64
N ILE A 276 -14.21 -14.47 2.13
CA ILE A 276 -13.12 -13.89 2.93
C ILE A 276 -13.53 -12.49 3.40
N CYS A 277 -14.07 -11.66 2.51
CA CYS A 277 -14.49 -10.30 2.86
C CYS A 277 -15.64 -10.29 3.89
N LYS A 278 -16.59 -11.21 3.80
CA LYS A 278 -17.69 -11.30 4.80
C LYS A 278 -17.21 -11.61 6.21
N ARG A 279 -16.06 -12.27 6.37
CA ARG A 279 -15.48 -12.66 7.66
C ARG A 279 -14.36 -11.75 8.14
N ALA A 280 -13.82 -10.92 7.26
CA ALA A 280 -12.66 -10.09 7.53
C ALA A 280 -13.06 -8.66 7.89
N SER A 281 -12.35 -8.06 8.83
CA SER A 281 -12.36 -6.61 9.07
C SER A 281 -11.24 -5.92 8.31
N LYS A 282 -10.19 -6.66 7.97
CA LYS A 282 -9.04 -6.17 7.21
C LYS A 282 -8.66 -7.15 6.12
N VAL A 283 -8.30 -6.63 4.95
CA VAL A 283 -7.85 -7.43 3.81
C VAL A 283 -6.49 -6.90 3.33
N VAL A 284 -5.51 -7.79 3.30
CA VAL A 284 -4.24 -7.56 2.62
C VAL A 284 -4.36 -8.07 1.19
N SER A 285 -4.28 -7.15 0.25
CA SER A 285 -4.36 -7.41 -1.20
C SER A 285 -2.95 -7.55 -1.76
N PHE A 286 -2.56 -8.76 -2.10
CA PHE A 286 -1.27 -9.02 -2.70
C PHE A 286 -1.32 -8.82 -4.22
N ILE A 287 -0.31 -8.12 -4.73
CA ILE A 287 -0.05 -7.93 -6.15
C ILE A 287 1.17 -8.79 -6.48
N ASP A 288 0.94 -10.02 -6.97
CA ASP A 288 2.02 -10.95 -7.36
C ASP A 288 2.59 -10.53 -8.70
N LEU A 289 3.87 -10.17 -8.70
CA LEU A 289 4.57 -9.62 -9.85
C LEU A 289 5.63 -10.60 -10.38
N ALA A 290 5.73 -10.64 -11.72
CA ALA A 290 6.69 -11.52 -12.41
C ALA A 290 8.14 -11.16 -12.03
N GLY A 291 8.95 -12.19 -11.75
CA GLY A 291 10.37 -12.03 -11.41
C GLY A 291 11.32 -12.08 -12.59
N HIS A 292 10.86 -12.47 -13.79
CA HIS A 292 11.68 -12.66 -14.97
C HIS A 292 11.88 -11.34 -15.74
N GLU A 293 13.09 -11.09 -16.24
CA GLU A 293 13.46 -9.87 -16.98
C GLU A 293 12.52 -9.60 -18.17
N ARG A 294 12.11 -10.64 -18.90
CA ARG A 294 11.15 -10.53 -20.02
C ARG A 294 9.85 -9.83 -19.64
N TYR A 295 9.38 -10.02 -18.41
CA TYR A 295 8.13 -9.45 -17.90
C TYR A 295 8.32 -8.19 -17.05
N PHE A 296 9.53 -7.64 -17.01
CA PHE A 296 9.86 -6.49 -16.17
C PHE A 296 8.97 -5.26 -16.44
N LYS A 297 8.60 -5.02 -17.71
CA LYS A 297 7.67 -3.94 -18.08
C LYS A 297 6.29 -4.13 -17.42
N THR A 298 5.84 -5.36 -17.25
CA THR A 298 4.59 -5.69 -16.54
C THR A 298 4.74 -5.49 -15.03
N THR A 299 5.89 -5.86 -14.47
CA THR A 299 6.20 -5.64 -13.06
C THR A 299 6.28 -4.15 -12.71
N LEU A 300 6.90 -3.34 -13.57
CA LEU A 300 6.90 -1.88 -13.44
C LEU A 300 5.48 -1.32 -13.41
N TYR A 301 4.64 -1.78 -14.34
CA TYR A 301 3.25 -1.38 -14.36
C TYR A 301 2.51 -1.76 -13.07
N GLY A 302 2.74 -2.97 -12.55
CA GLY A 302 2.16 -3.39 -11.27
C GLY A 302 2.60 -2.52 -10.08
N LEU A 303 3.89 -2.11 -10.06
CA LEU A 303 4.41 -1.23 -9.01
C LEU A 303 3.90 0.22 -9.12
N SER A 304 3.65 0.73 -10.33
CA SER A 304 3.18 2.10 -10.53
C SER A 304 1.66 2.19 -10.63
N GLY A 305 1.02 1.34 -11.43
CA GLY A 305 -0.39 1.45 -11.79
C GLY A 305 -1.36 0.76 -10.84
N CYS A 306 -0.89 -0.21 -10.03
CA CYS A 306 -1.73 -0.83 -9.00
C CYS A 306 -1.63 -0.11 -7.64
N ALA A 307 -0.85 0.95 -7.55
CA ALA A 307 -0.68 1.81 -6.38
C ALA A 307 -0.48 1.01 -5.06
N PRO A 308 0.56 0.15 -4.96
CA PRO A 308 0.83 -0.58 -3.73
C PRO A 308 1.22 0.38 -2.61
N ASP A 309 0.80 0.03 -1.39
CA ASP A 309 1.14 0.78 -0.18
C ASP A 309 2.48 0.33 0.39
N TYR A 310 2.78 -0.95 0.19
CA TYR A 310 4.02 -1.60 0.65
C TYR A 310 4.56 -2.54 -0.42
N VAL A 311 5.88 -2.76 -0.36
CA VAL A 311 6.57 -3.75 -1.19
C VAL A 311 7.18 -4.82 -0.30
N MET A 312 6.87 -6.08 -0.60
CA MET A 312 7.51 -7.24 -0.01
C MET A 312 8.53 -7.80 -1.01
N LEU A 313 9.82 -7.58 -0.73
CA LEU A 313 10.92 -8.05 -1.55
C LEU A 313 11.32 -9.46 -1.14
N MET A 314 11.09 -10.41 -2.03
CA MET A 314 11.44 -11.81 -1.81
C MET A 314 12.87 -12.09 -2.28
N VAL A 315 13.67 -12.70 -1.41
CA VAL A 315 15.05 -13.07 -1.64
C VAL A 315 15.21 -14.55 -1.34
N GLY A 316 15.62 -15.35 -2.31
CA GLY A 316 15.95 -16.75 -2.02
C GLY A 316 17.23 -16.84 -1.21
N GLY A 317 17.24 -17.51 -0.07
CA GLY A 317 18.41 -17.69 0.78
C GLY A 317 19.57 -18.32 0.03
N ASN A 318 19.28 -19.24 -0.87
CA ASN A 318 20.24 -19.96 -1.70
C ASN A 318 20.81 -19.14 -2.88
N ALA A 319 20.11 -18.11 -3.34
CA ALA A 319 20.48 -17.32 -4.52
C ALA A 319 20.94 -15.89 -4.19
N GLY A 320 20.48 -15.35 -3.08
CA GLY A 320 20.80 -13.99 -2.64
C GLY A 320 20.09 -12.88 -3.42
N LEU A 321 20.51 -11.65 -3.16
CA LEU A 321 19.99 -10.45 -3.82
C LEU A 321 20.67 -10.22 -5.17
N ILE A 322 20.20 -10.92 -6.19
CA ILE A 322 20.79 -10.94 -7.55
C ILE A 322 19.79 -10.49 -8.61
N GLY A 323 20.30 -10.16 -9.80
CA GLY A 323 19.51 -9.89 -11.00
C GLY A 323 18.34 -8.94 -10.77
N MET A 324 17.16 -9.41 -11.08
CA MET A 324 15.92 -8.61 -11.02
C MET A 324 15.54 -8.13 -9.62
N SER A 325 15.99 -8.81 -8.54
CA SER A 325 15.70 -8.33 -7.18
C SER A 325 16.30 -6.95 -6.90
N LYS A 326 17.51 -6.66 -7.43
CA LYS A 326 18.14 -5.33 -7.33
C LYS A 326 17.37 -4.26 -8.13
N GLU A 327 16.89 -4.64 -9.32
CA GLU A 327 16.08 -3.76 -10.16
C GLU A 327 14.75 -3.41 -9.47
N HIS A 328 14.06 -4.41 -8.90
CA HIS A 328 12.81 -4.22 -8.17
C HIS A 328 13.01 -3.35 -6.93
N LEU A 329 14.08 -3.59 -6.17
CA LEU A 329 14.44 -2.74 -5.04
C LEU A 329 14.66 -1.28 -5.48
N GLY A 330 15.41 -1.07 -6.57
CA GLY A 330 15.65 0.26 -7.12
C GLY A 330 14.36 0.98 -7.54
N VAL A 331 13.41 0.26 -8.12
CA VAL A 331 12.10 0.83 -8.49
C VAL A 331 11.26 1.16 -7.25
N ALA A 332 11.20 0.26 -6.27
CA ALA A 332 10.46 0.50 -5.03
C ALA A 332 10.99 1.73 -4.28
N LEU A 333 12.33 1.88 -4.23
CA LEU A 333 12.97 3.06 -3.67
C LEU A 333 12.65 4.34 -4.47
N ALA A 334 12.69 4.26 -5.80
CA ALA A 334 12.38 5.39 -6.68
C ALA A 334 10.91 5.86 -6.52
N LEU A 335 9.99 4.93 -6.32
CA LEU A 335 8.57 5.22 -6.06
C LEU A 335 8.29 5.57 -4.59
N ASN A 336 9.32 5.60 -3.74
CA ASN A 336 9.22 5.86 -2.30
C ASN A 336 8.23 4.94 -1.55
N VAL A 337 8.05 3.72 -2.03
CA VAL A 337 7.19 2.73 -1.37
C VAL A 337 7.96 2.04 -0.23
N PRO A 338 7.41 1.94 1.00
CA PRO A 338 8.02 1.22 2.11
C PRO A 338 8.27 -0.25 1.78
N ILE A 339 9.42 -0.79 2.25
CA ILE A 339 9.91 -2.11 1.84
C ILE A 339 10.09 -3.01 3.06
N ALA A 340 9.51 -4.20 2.99
CA ALA A 340 9.81 -5.34 3.84
C ALA A 340 10.54 -6.42 3.02
N VAL A 341 11.41 -7.20 3.64
CA VAL A 341 12.16 -8.27 2.97
C VAL A 341 11.78 -9.62 3.56
N CYS A 342 11.55 -10.62 2.70
CA CYS A 342 11.40 -12.01 3.10
C CYS A 342 12.54 -12.83 2.48
N VAL A 343 13.42 -13.38 3.32
CA VAL A 343 14.43 -14.34 2.93
C VAL A 343 13.82 -15.73 3.04
N THR A 344 13.62 -16.37 1.91
CA THR A 344 12.91 -17.66 1.80
C THR A 344 13.88 -18.83 1.68
N LYS A 345 13.36 -20.05 1.78
CA LYS A 345 14.11 -21.30 1.57
C LYS A 345 15.27 -21.49 2.56
N ILE A 346 15.11 -20.97 3.78
CA ILE A 346 16.14 -21.11 4.81
C ILE A 346 16.36 -22.57 5.24
N ASP A 347 15.33 -23.40 5.11
CA ASP A 347 15.32 -24.83 5.42
C ASP A 347 16.29 -25.64 4.53
N MET A 348 16.44 -25.26 3.26
CA MET A 348 17.27 -25.98 2.31
C MET A 348 18.61 -25.28 2.00
N THR A 349 18.82 -24.07 2.52
CA THR A 349 20.01 -23.28 2.23
C THR A 349 21.14 -23.61 3.19
N PRO A 350 22.34 -23.98 2.68
CA PRO A 350 23.51 -24.20 3.53
C PRO A 350 23.84 -22.95 4.38
N PRO A 351 24.20 -23.11 5.68
CA PRO A 351 24.40 -21.98 6.60
C PRO A 351 25.36 -20.90 6.10
N LYS A 352 26.49 -21.29 5.51
CA LYS A 352 27.49 -20.36 4.96
C LYS A 352 26.91 -19.52 3.81
N ILE A 353 26.09 -20.10 2.93
CA ILE A 353 25.47 -19.40 1.81
C ILE A 353 24.38 -18.46 2.35
N LEU A 354 23.62 -18.90 3.32
CA LEU A 354 22.60 -18.06 3.98
C LEU A 354 23.24 -16.85 4.63
N GLU A 355 24.31 -17.03 5.38
CA GLU A 355 25.08 -15.95 6.00
C GLU A 355 25.61 -14.94 4.96
N GLN A 356 26.20 -15.42 3.86
CA GLN A 356 26.67 -14.57 2.77
C GLN A 356 25.52 -13.76 2.14
N THR A 357 24.36 -14.39 1.94
CA THR A 357 23.17 -13.73 1.42
C THR A 357 22.68 -12.63 2.35
N VAL A 358 22.61 -12.91 3.64
CA VAL A 358 22.19 -11.96 4.67
C VAL A 358 23.17 -10.79 4.75
N ASN A 359 24.47 -11.05 4.79
CA ASN A 359 25.50 -10.02 4.85
C ASN A 359 25.47 -9.10 3.61
N MET A 360 25.27 -9.69 2.41
CA MET A 360 25.10 -8.90 1.19
C MET A 360 23.83 -8.04 1.24
N LEU A 361 22.73 -8.59 1.72
CA LEU A 361 21.45 -7.87 1.86
C LEU A 361 21.59 -6.68 2.80
N ILE A 362 22.17 -6.88 3.99
CA ILE A 362 22.43 -5.81 4.98
C ILE A 362 23.30 -4.71 4.36
N LYS A 363 24.38 -5.09 3.66
CA LYS A 363 25.27 -4.13 2.97
C LYS A 363 24.51 -3.28 1.95
N VAL A 364 23.62 -3.87 1.17
CA VAL A 364 22.82 -3.15 0.18
C VAL A 364 21.80 -2.23 0.88
N LEU A 365 21.09 -2.72 1.90
CA LEU A 365 20.10 -1.93 2.64
C LEU A 365 20.71 -0.73 3.37
N LYS A 366 21.90 -0.91 3.98
CA LYS A 366 22.65 0.16 4.65
C LYS A 366 23.39 1.09 3.68
N SER A 367 23.44 0.77 2.39
CA SER A 367 24.16 1.58 1.40
C SER A 367 23.60 3.02 1.32
N PRO A 368 24.44 4.01 0.93
CA PRO A 368 24.00 5.40 0.79
C PRO A 368 22.82 5.62 -0.15
N GLY A 369 22.60 4.69 -1.09
CA GLY A 369 21.45 4.73 -2.01
C GLY A 369 20.15 4.20 -1.42
N CYS A 370 20.21 3.29 -0.43
CA CYS A 370 19.03 2.71 0.23
C CYS A 370 18.70 3.38 1.57
N ARG A 371 19.68 3.53 2.44
CA ARG A 371 19.56 4.09 3.80
C ARG A 371 18.39 3.48 4.58
N ARG A 372 18.32 2.16 4.60
CA ARG A 372 17.34 1.42 5.38
C ARG A 372 18.00 0.85 6.63
N ILE A 373 17.22 0.76 7.70
CA ILE A 373 17.62 0.13 8.96
C ILE A 373 17.09 -1.31 8.92
N PRO A 374 17.95 -2.31 8.67
CA PRO A 374 17.53 -3.70 8.64
C PRO A 374 17.20 -4.18 10.05
N VAL A 375 16.02 -4.74 10.25
CA VAL A 375 15.56 -5.33 11.52
C VAL A 375 15.12 -6.76 11.24
N PHE A 376 15.79 -7.74 11.88
CA PHE A 376 15.35 -9.13 11.83
C PHE A 376 14.17 -9.32 12.75
N VAL A 377 13.07 -9.81 12.20
CA VAL A 377 11.82 -9.99 12.93
C VAL A 377 11.71 -11.45 13.37
N ASN A 378 11.85 -11.69 14.67
CA ASN A 378 11.76 -13.01 15.31
C ASN A 378 10.68 -13.04 16.40
N THR A 379 10.27 -11.89 16.90
CA THR A 379 9.28 -11.73 17.98
C THR A 379 8.05 -10.97 17.51
N ALA A 380 6.94 -11.13 18.21
CA ALA A 380 5.71 -10.38 17.94
C ALA A 380 5.90 -8.88 18.18
N GLN A 381 6.67 -8.48 19.20
CA GLN A 381 7.01 -7.09 19.46
C GLN A 381 7.72 -6.45 18.25
N GLU A 382 8.79 -7.09 17.74
CA GLU A 382 9.51 -6.61 16.57
C GLU A 382 8.60 -6.51 15.33
N ALA A 383 7.67 -7.48 15.16
CA ALA A 383 6.71 -7.46 14.07
C ALA A 383 5.74 -6.25 14.15
N VAL A 384 5.23 -5.96 15.36
CA VAL A 384 4.32 -4.84 15.62
C VAL A 384 5.05 -3.51 15.46
N ASP A 385 6.23 -3.35 16.03
CA ASP A 385 7.05 -2.14 15.92
C ASP A 385 7.40 -1.86 14.46
N CYS A 386 7.84 -2.89 13.73
CA CYS A 386 8.12 -2.75 12.30
C CYS A 386 6.88 -2.36 11.50
N ALA A 387 5.70 -2.89 11.78
CA ALA A 387 4.47 -2.52 11.11
C ALA A 387 4.08 -1.08 11.39
N ARG A 388 4.17 -0.64 12.66
CA ARG A 388 3.82 0.71 13.11
C ARG A 388 4.72 1.79 12.49
N TYR A 389 6.02 1.53 12.43
CA TYR A 389 7.01 2.52 11.98
C TYR A 389 7.50 2.32 10.54
N LEU A 390 6.92 1.37 9.79
CA LEU A 390 7.29 1.14 8.40
C LEU A 390 7.00 2.38 7.54
N GLY A 391 8.03 2.84 6.83
CA GLY A 391 7.93 4.03 5.98
C GLY A 391 8.16 5.36 6.70
N GLN A 392 8.17 5.38 8.04
CA GLN A 392 8.46 6.59 8.82
C GLN A 392 9.97 6.79 9.01
N PRO A 393 10.47 8.04 9.03
CA PRO A 393 11.84 8.32 9.42
C PRO A 393 12.09 7.95 10.88
N LEU A 394 13.21 7.27 11.16
CA LEU A 394 13.61 6.91 12.51
C LEU A 394 15.01 7.47 12.80
N GLY A 395 15.19 8.17 13.92
CA GLY A 395 16.48 8.74 14.32
C GLY A 395 17.09 9.66 13.26
N SER A 396 18.26 9.31 12.73
CA SER A 396 19.01 10.08 11.71
C SER A 396 18.37 10.08 10.29
N GLY A 397 17.06 9.86 10.18
CA GLY A 397 16.31 9.83 8.92
C GLY A 397 16.41 8.51 8.16
N GLY A 398 16.84 7.43 8.84
CA GLY A 398 16.69 6.07 8.34
C GLY A 398 15.25 5.60 8.47
N ARG A 399 14.87 4.62 7.63
CA ARG A 399 13.54 3.98 7.67
C ARG A 399 13.71 2.50 7.96
N LEU A 400 12.88 1.95 8.82
CA LEU A 400 12.90 0.53 9.12
C LEU A 400 12.69 -0.31 7.85
N CYS A 401 13.40 -1.41 7.78
CA CYS A 401 13.23 -2.45 6.76
C CYS A 401 13.22 -3.81 7.46
N PRO A 402 12.02 -4.33 7.80
CA PRO A 402 11.91 -5.62 8.44
C PRO A 402 12.38 -6.74 7.51
N ILE A 403 13.12 -7.69 8.09
CA ILE A 403 13.64 -8.88 7.42
C ILE A 403 13.05 -10.11 8.10
N PHE A 404 12.26 -10.87 7.37
CA PHE A 404 11.68 -12.13 7.81
C PHE A 404 12.47 -13.29 7.21
N MET A 405 13.06 -14.12 8.06
CA MET A 405 13.73 -15.36 7.67
C MET A 405 12.68 -16.48 7.66
N VAL A 406 12.18 -16.91 6.49
CA VAL A 406 11.00 -17.79 6.41
C VAL A 406 11.27 -19.10 5.68
N SER A 407 10.57 -20.15 6.11
CA SER A 407 10.45 -21.39 5.36
C SER A 407 8.98 -21.69 5.07
N ASN A 408 8.66 -21.85 3.79
CA ASN A 408 7.32 -22.23 3.37
C ASN A 408 7.03 -23.73 3.56
N VAL A 409 8.08 -24.53 3.80
CA VAL A 409 8.00 -25.99 4.03
C VAL A 409 7.79 -26.29 5.50
N THR A 410 8.58 -25.67 6.38
CA THR A 410 8.50 -25.91 7.83
C THR A 410 7.53 -24.97 8.55
N GLY A 411 7.11 -23.88 7.89
CA GLY A 411 6.29 -22.84 8.50
C GLY A 411 7.08 -21.86 9.39
N HIS A 412 8.42 -21.97 9.42
CA HIS A 412 9.25 -21.11 10.27
C HIS A 412 8.99 -19.63 9.98
N ASN A 413 8.78 -18.87 11.04
CA ASN A 413 8.57 -17.42 11.08
C ASN A 413 7.36 -16.88 10.26
N LEU A 414 6.49 -17.74 9.74
CA LEU A 414 5.25 -17.33 9.08
C LEU A 414 4.23 -16.70 10.05
N PRO A 415 4.13 -17.11 11.33
CA PRO A 415 3.27 -16.41 12.29
C PRO A 415 3.67 -14.94 12.47
N MET A 416 4.97 -14.62 12.59
CA MET A 416 5.46 -13.24 12.73
C MET A 416 5.17 -12.41 11.47
N LEU A 417 5.32 -13.02 10.30
CA LEU A 417 4.95 -12.37 9.04
C LEU A 417 3.44 -12.08 8.98
N ARG A 418 2.58 -12.98 9.47
CA ARG A 418 1.13 -12.74 9.55
C ARG A 418 0.79 -11.63 10.55
N THR A 419 1.41 -11.61 11.73
CA THR A 419 1.26 -10.53 12.71
C THR A 419 1.64 -9.19 12.12
N PHE A 420 2.79 -9.11 11.45
CA PHE A 420 3.23 -7.91 10.75
C PHE A 420 2.20 -7.43 9.71
N LEU A 421 1.74 -8.32 8.83
CA LEU A 421 0.73 -7.99 7.80
C LEU A 421 -0.61 -7.54 8.40
N ASN A 422 -1.01 -8.15 9.53
CA ASN A 422 -2.21 -7.78 10.27
C ASN A 422 -2.12 -6.37 10.87
N CYS A 423 -0.93 -5.97 11.33
CA CYS A 423 -0.71 -4.67 11.99
C CYS A 423 -0.32 -3.54 11.02
N LEU A 424 -0.11 -3.81 9.71
CA LEU A 424 0.19 -2.74 8.75
C LEU A 424 -0.94 -1.72 8.69
N PRO A 425 -0.64 -0.41 8.77
CA PRO A 425 -1.66 0.63 8.65
C PRO A 425 -2.44 0.55 7.34
N SER A 426 -3.70 0.97 7.36
CA SER A 426 -4.52 1.07 6.15
C SER A 426 -3.89 2.02 5.12
N SER A 427 -4.09 1.70 3.86
CA SER A 427 -3.66 2.53 2.73
C SER A 427 -4.49 3.80 2.52
N GLN A 428 -5.59 3.91 3.23
CA GLN A 428 -6.52 5.03 3.13
C GLN A 428 -6.12 6.16 4.09
N SER A 429 -4.87 6.67 3.99
CA SER A 429 -4.50 7.86 4.78
C SER A 429 -5.20 9.10 4.21
N ASP A 430 -5.82 9.90 5.07
CA ASP A 430 -6.56 11.12 4.72
C ASP A 430 -5.69 12.13 3.97
N ASP A 431 -4.38 12.11 4.21
CA ASP A 431 -3.41 12.97 3.51
C ASP A 431 -3.22 12.58 2.04
N LYS A 432 -3.43 11.30 1.70
CA LYS A 432 -3.21 10.79 0.34
C LYS A 432 -4.51 10.67 -0.45
N TYR A 433 -5.61 10.33 0.21
CA TYR A 433 -6.88 10.04 -0.41
C TYR A 433 -8.00 10.86 0.23
N VAL A 434 -8.47 11.88 -0.46
CA VAL A 434 -9.45 12.84 0.05
C VAL A 434 -10.86 12.40 -0.36
N VAL A 435 -11.67 12.05 0.62
CA VAL A 435 -13.06 11.58 0.41
C VAL A 435 -13.98 12.72 -0.01
N ASP A 436 -13.77 13.92 0.53
CA ASP A 436 -14.60 15.12 0.29
C ASP A 436 -14.23 15.89 -0.99
N ALA A 437 -13.37 15.31 -1.84
CA ALA A 437 -12.98 15.91 -3.12
C ALA A 437 -13.83 15.35 -4.28
N PRO A 438 -13.82 15.99 -5.47
CA PRO A 438 -14.48 15.45 -6.65
C PRO A 438 -14.01 14.03 -6.98
N PHE A 439 -14.95 13.19 -7.41
CA PHE A 439 -14.66 11.80 -7.75
C PHE A 439 -13.65 11.67 -8.89
N GLU A 440 -12.63 10.86 -8.66
CA GLU A 440 -11.63 10.47 -9.64
C GLU A 440 -11.19 9.02 -9.42
N PHE A 441 -11.16 8.27 -10.51
CA PHE A 441 -10.77 6.86 -10.51
C PHE A 441 -9.81 6.59 -11.66
N GLN A 442 -8.68 5.98 -11.36
CA GLN A 442 -7.65 5.64 -12.34
C GLN A 442 -7.80 4.19 -12.81
N ILE A 443 -7.98 4.00 -14.12
CA ILE A 443 -8.21 2.67 -14.72
C ILE A 443 -6.88 1.94 -14.89
N SER A 444 -6.70 0.88 -14.12
CA SER A 444 -5.54 -0.02 -14.20
C SER A 444 -5.81 -1.25 -15.07
N ASP A 445 -7.05 -1.74 -15.14
CA ASP A 445 -7.40 -2.89 -15.98
C ASP A 445 -8.78 -2.78 -16.61
N VAL A 446 -9.00 -3.50 -17.74
CA VAL A 446 -10.25 -3.44 -18.49
C VAL A 446 -10.62 -4.85 -18.95
N PHE A 447 -11.84 -5.26 -18.60
CA PHE A 447 -12.39 -6.58 -18.90
C PHE A 447 -13.66 -6.48 -19.74
N SER A 448 -13.92 -7.53 -20.51
CA SER A 448 -15.22 -7.78 -21.13
C SER A 448 -15.85 -8.97 -20.41
N VAL A 449 -16.91 -8.72 -19.67
CA VAL A 449 -17.58 -9.75 -18.87
C VAL A 449 -18.91 -10.11 -19.54
N PRO A 450 -19.14 -11.40 -19.88
CA PRO A 450 -20.40 -11.84 -20.47
C PRO A 450 -21.59 -11.38 -19.63
N PHE A 451 -22.64 -10.90 -20.29
CA PHE A 451 -23.90 -10.40 -19.70
C PHE A 451 -23.78 -9.12 -18.82
N VAL A 452 -22.57 -8.71 -18.42
CA VAL A 452 -22.32 -7.50 -17.65
C VAL A 452 -21.90 -6.35 -18.57
N GLY A 453 -21.01 -6.63 -19.52
CA GLY A 453 -20.44 -5.64 -20.45
C GLY A 453 -19.00 -5.28 -20.14
N THR A 454 -18.64 -4.03 -20.34
CA THR A 454 -17.31 -3.50 -20.06
C THR A 454 -17.14 -3.22 -18.57
N VAL A 455 -16.16 -3.87 -17.98
CA VAL A 455 -15.78 -3.70 -16.57
C VAL A 455 -14.36 -3.09 -16.50
N VAL A 456 -14.20 -2.05 -15.72
CA VAL A 456 -12.92 -1.42 -15.45
C VAL A 456 -12.54 -1.64 -13.99
N SER A 457 -11.27 -1.87 -13.72
CA SER A 457 -10.75 -1.97 -12.35
C SER A 457 -9.62 -0.97 -12.11
N GLY A 458 -9.47 -0.54 -10.87
CA GLY A 458 -8.45 0.44 -10.50
C GLY A 458 -8.60 0.89 -9.05
N VAL A 459 -8.07 2.07 -8.76
CA VAL A 459 -8.12 2.71 -7.44
C VAL A 459 -8.84 4.04 -7.56
N ILE A 460 -9.74 4.32 -6.62
CA ILE A 460 -10.35 5.64 -6.47
C ILE A 460 -9.29 6.56 -5.87
N THR A 461 -8.91 7.61 -6.58
CA THR A 461 -7.85 8.54 -6.16
C THR A 461 -8.38 9.70 -5.35
N SER A 462 -9.66 10.06 -5.54
CA SER A 462 -10.35 11.08 -4.74
C SER A 462 -11.87 10.90 -4.81
N GLY A 463 -12.56 11.43 -3.82
CA GLY A 463 -14.02 11.49 -3.77
C GLY A 463 -14.72 10.18 -3.47
N THR A 464 -16.03 10.22 -3.59
CA THR A 464 -16.95 9.08 -3.40
C THR A 464 -17.80 8.88 -4.64
N VAL A 465 -18.18 7.65 -4.95
CA VAL A 465 -19.07 7.29 -6.05
C VAL A 465 -20.08 6.25 -5.61
N HIS A 466 -21.31 6.39 -6.10
CA HIS A 466 -22.41 5.46 -5.86
C HIS A 466 -22.82 4.74 -7.16
N ALA A 467 -23.47 3.60 -6.99
CA ALA A 467 -24.07 2.91 -8.11
C ALA A 467 -25.11 3.80 -8.80
N ASN A 468 -25.08 3.82 -10.13
CA ASN A 468 -25.85 4.67 -11.05
C ASN A 468 -25.38 6.13 -11.19
N ASP A 469 -24.34 6.56 -10.50
CA ASP A 469 -23.78 7.89 -10.70
C ASP A 469 -23.33 8.11 -12.15
N ALA A 470 -23.61 9.32 -12.64
CA ALA A 470 -23.14 9.78 -13.93
C ALA A 470 -21.69 10.24 -13.83
N VAL A 471 -20.84 9.70 -14.70
CA VAL A 471 -19.40 9.97 -14.73
C VAL A 471 -18.93 10.24 -16.15
N LEU A 472 -17.75 10.82 -16.28
CA LEU A 472 -17.06 11.05 -17.55
C LEU A 472 -15.87 10.09 -17.66
N LEU A 473 -15.78 9.38 -18.79
CA LEU A 473 -14.68 8.48 -19.13
C LEU A 473 -13.74 9.15 -20.12
N GLY A 474 -12.46 9.21 -19.84
CA GLY A 474 -11.49 9.78 -20.79
C GLY A 474 -10.06 9.81 -20.27
N PRO A 475 -9.17 10.53 -20.95
CA PRO A 475 -9.36 11.08 -22.29
C PRO A 475 -9.33 9.99 -23.38
N ASP A 476 -10.11 10.16 -24.44
CA ASP A 476 -10.04 9.35 -25.65
C ASP A 476 -8.79 9.69 -26.49
N SER A 477 -8.71 9.17 -27.73
CA SER A 477 -7.57 9.43 -28.61
C SER A 477 -7.46 10.89 -29.06
N VAL A 478 -8.56 11.63 -29.02
CA VAL A 478 -8.66 13.05 -29.42
C VAL A 478 -8.59 14.00 -28.21
N GLY A 479 -8.60 13.45 -27.00
CA GLY A 479 -8.54 14.22 -25.75
C GLY A 479 -9.90 14.55 -25.14
N GLN A 480 -10.98 13.93 -25.62
CA GLN A 480 -12.33 14.19 -25.14
C GLN A 480 -12.74 13.21 -24.02
N PHE A 481 -13.72 13.63 -23.22
CA PHE A 481 -14.34 12.83 -22.18
C PHE A 481 -15.77 12.43 -22.60
N MET A 482 -16.05 11.14 -22.53
CA MET A 482 -17.33 10.57 -22.91
C MET A 482 -18.24 10.39 -21.67
N PRO A 483 -19.51 10.83 -21.73
CA PRO A 483 -20.45 10.61 -20.65
C PRO A 483 -20.85 9.13 -20.55
N THR A 484 -20.85 8.62 -19.33
CA THR A 484 -21.30 7.26 -18.99
C THR A 484 -21.90 7.25 -17.58
N ALA A 485 -22.24 6.08 -17.08
CA ALA A 485 -22.63 5.91 -15.68
C ALA A 485 -22.08 4.58 -15.13
N VAL A 486 -21.83 4.56 -13.85
CA VAL A 486 -21.46 3.36 -13.10
C VAL A 486 -22.71 2.49 -12.93
N LYS A 487 -22.74 1.31 -13.57
CA LYS A 487 -23.88 0.38 -13.47
C LYS A 487 -23.89 -0.36 -12.14
N THR A 488 -22.75 -0.95 -11.78
CA THR A 488 -22.52 -1.69 -10.54
C THR A 488 -21.10 -1.48 -10.07
N ILE A 489 -20.91 -1.58 -8.77
CA ILE A 489 -19.62 -1.48 -8.10
C ILE A 489 -19.31 -2.82 -7.46
N GLN A 490 -18.09 -3.31 -7.63
CA GLN A 490 -17.59 -4.49 -6.94
C GLN A 490 -16.30 -4.17 -6.23
N ARG A 491 -16.23 -4.58 -4.97
CA ARG A 491 -15.03 -4.53 -4.14
C ARG A 491 -14.63 -5.96 -3.78
N LYS A 492 -13.44 -6.40 -4.20
CA LYS A 492 -12.97 -7.79 -3.98
C LYS A 492 -13.99 -8.86 -4.42
N ARG A 493 -14.65 -8.63 -5.55
CA ARG A 493 -15.71 -9.48 -6.13
C ARG A 493 -17.04 -9.50 -5.36
N ALA A 494 -17.14 -8.80 -4.25
CA ALA A 494 -18.42 -8.55 -3.58
C ALA A 494 -19.09 -7.31 -4.17
N SER A 495 -20.41 -7.34 -4.32
CA SER A 495 -21.20 -6.20 -4.79
C SER A 495 -21.36 -5.19 -3.66
N VAL A 496 -21.12 -3.91 -3.94
CA VAL A 496 -21.24 -2.81 -3.00
C VAL A 496 -22.02 -1.65 -3.63
N ASN A 497 -22.60 -0.78 -2.81
CA ASN A 497 -23.41 0.34 -3.29
C ASN A 497 -22.59 1.60 -3.54
N SER A 498 -21.47 1.75 -2.85
CA SER A 498 -20.57 2.89 -2.94
C SER A 498 -19.11 2.49 -2.95
N GLY A 499 -18.25 3.41 -3.34
CA GLY A 499 -16.81 3.30 -3.24
C GLY A 499 -16.20 4.66 -2.91
N GLU A 500 -15.15 4.67 -2.10
CA GLU A 500 -14.49 5.86 -1.57
C GLU A 500 -13.02 5.91 -1.95
N ALA A 501 -12.43 7.10 -1.88
CA ALA A 501 -11.02 7.34 -2.14
C ALA A 501 -10.12 6.36 -1.36
N GLY A 502 -9.08 5.87 -2.02
CA GLY A 502 -8.16 4.85 -1.50
C GLY A 502 -8.58 3.40 -1.78
N GLN A 503 -9.84 3.14 -2.10
CA GLN A 503 -10.34 1.78 -2.33
C GLN A 503 -10.01 1.26 -3.73
N SER A 504 -9.67 -0.02 -3.81
CA SER A 504 -9.52 -0.75 -5.08
C SER A 504 -10.85 -1.41 -5.45
N VAL A 505 -11.46 -0.95 -6.54
CA VAL A 505 -12.80 -1.35 -6.98
C VAL A 505 -12.85 -1.70 -8.46
N SER A 506 -13.95 -2.33 -8.86
CA SER A 506 -14.28 -2.59 -10.26
C SER A 506 -15.66 -2.02 -10.58
N PHE A 507 -15.76 -1.30 -11.69
CA PHE A 507 -17.00 -0.70 -12.16
C PHE A 507 -17.48 -1.35 -13.46
N ALA A 508 -18.72 -1.79 -13.49
CA ALA A 508 -19.40 -2.06 -14.76
C ALA A 508 -19.94 -0.73 -15.32
N LEU A 509 -19.60 -0.41 -16.58
CA LEU A 509 -19.99 0.85 -17.22
C LEU A 509 -21.21 0.68 -18.10
N LYS A 510 -22.10 1.70 -18.13
CA LYS A 510 -23.28 1.72 -19.01
C LYS A 510 -22.88 2.19 -20.41
N ARG A 511 -23.33 1.46 -21.45
CA ARG A 511 -23.22 1.84 -22.86
C ARG A 511 -21.80 2.11 -23.37
N ILE A 512 -20.78 1.53 -22.75
CA ILE A 512 -19.37 1.63 -23.17
C ILE A 512 -18.90 0.28 -23.71
N ARG A 513 -18.29 0.29 -24.91
CA ARG A 513 -17.66 -0.89 -25.51
C ARG A 513 -16.23 -1.05 -25.01
N ARG A 514 -15.76 -2.28 -24.89
CA ARG A 514 -14.38 -2.60 -24.45
C ARG A 514 -13.31 -1.86 -25.27
N THR A 515 -13.56 -1.66 -26.57
CA THR A 515 -12.64 -0.99 -27.49
C THR A 515 -12.50 0.53 -27.26
N GLN A 516 -13.43 1.14 -26.55
CA GLN A 516 -13.43 2.56 -26.22
C GLN A 516 -12.63 2.87 -24.93
N VAL A 517 -12.23 1.83 -24.20
CA VAL A 517 -11.53 2.00 -22.92
C VAL A 517 -10.13 1.42 -23.02
N ARG A 518 -9.16 2.18 -22.55
CA ARG A 518 -7.75 1.74 -22.41
C ARG A 518 -7.28 1.89 -20.96
N LYS A 519 -6.25 1.16 -20.60
CA LYS A 519 -5.52 1.36 -19.34
C LYS A 519 -4.91 2.76 -19.31
N GLY A 520 -4.93 3.42 -18.18
CA GLY A 520 -4.45 4.79 -17.99
C GLY A 520 -5.52 5.88 -18.19
N MET A 521 -6.68 5.56 -18.78
CA MET A 521 -7.84 6.46 -18.73
C MET A 521 -8.35 6.63 -17.32
N VAL A 522 -9.17 7.66 -17.10
CA VAL A 522 -9.80 7.95 -15.81
C VAL A 522 -11.33 8.02 -15.94
N LEU A 523 -12.00 7.74 -14.82
CA LEU A 523 -13.39 8.14 -14.61
C LEU A 523 -13.37 9.32 -13.65
N ILE A 524 -14.06 10.39 -14.00
CA ILE A 524 -14.21 11.60 -13.18
C ILE A 524 -15.70 11.88 -12.95
N GLY A 525 -16.00 12.60 -11.88
CA GLY A 525 -17.37 13.07 -11.62
C GLY A 525 -17.88 13.91 -12.79
N LYS A 526 -19.20 13.85 -13.04
CA LYS A 526 -19.81 14.66 -14.09
C LYS A 526 -19.63 16.15 -13.77
N THR A 527 -19.00 16.87 -14.68
CA THR A 527 -18.77 18.31 -14.61
C THR A 527 -19.04 18.94 -15.97
N ASP A 528 -19.47 20.21 -15.99
CA ASP A 528 -19.68 20.95 -17.22
C ASP A 528 -18.36 21.38 -17.88
N ASN A 529 -17.29 21.50 -17.08
CA ASN A 529 -15.95 21.82 -17.54
C ASN A 529 -14.97 20.68 -17.20
N PRO A 530 -14.93 19.61 -18.01
CA PRO A 530 -13.98 18.53 -17.79
C PRO A 530 -12.53 19.02 -17.94
N PRO A 531 -11.59 18.45 -17.17
CA PRO A 531 -10.20 18.81 -17.28
C PRO A 531 -9.67 18.52 -18.69
N LYS A 532 -8.78 19.39 -19.18
CA LYS A 532 -8.19 19.20 -20.51
C LYS A 532 -7.21 18.03 -20.49
N ALA A 533 -7.27 17.23 -21.54
CA ALA A 533 -6.27 16.18 -21.76
C ALA A 533 -4.93 16.79 -22.14
N VAL A 534 -3.86 16.21 -21.63
CA VAL A 534 -2.50 16.74 -21.70
C VAL A 534 -1.76 16.09 -22.86
N LYS A 535 -1.20 16.91 -23.76
CA LYS A 535 -0.28 16.46 -24.81
C LYS A 535 1.16 16.72 -24.44
N ARG A 536 1.44 17.86 -23.80
CA ARG A 536 2.77 18.28 -23.38
C ARG A 536 2.78 18.62 -21.89
N PHE A 537 3.89 18.38 -21.24
CA PHE A 537 4.08 18.73 -19.83
C PHE A 537 5.55 18.98 -19.55
N GLU A 538 5.80 19.72 -18.50
CA GLU A 538 7.13 19.95 -17.95
C GLU A 538 7.34 19.05 -16.73
N GLY A 539 8.53 18.50 -16.61
CA GLY A 539 8.90 17.71 -15.46
C GLY A 539 10.35 17.94 -15.05
N MET A 540 10.59 17.95 -13.75
CA MET A 540 11.93 17.89 -13.18
C MET A 540 12.38 16.45 -13.14
N VAL A 541 13.51 16.13 -13.76
CA VAL A 541 14.00 14.76 -13.86
C VAL A 541 15.47 14.63 -13.44
N MET A 542 15.82 13.43 -12.98
CA MET A 542 17.19 13.01 -12.73
C MET A 542 17.49 11.70 -13.42
N VAL A 543 18.61 11.64 -14.12
CA VAL A 543 19.07 10.43 -14.80
C VAL A 543 19.78 9.52 -13.81
N LEU A 544 19.14 8.43 -13.41
CA LEU A 544 19.72 7.43 -12.51
C LEU A 544 20.74 6.55 -13.24
N HIS A 545 20.48 6.23 -14.50
CA HIS A 545 21.38 5.46 -15.35
C HIS A 545 21.04 5.67 -16.82
N HIS A 546 22.06 5.94 -17.64
CA HIS A 546 22.01 5.92 -19.09
C HIS A 546 23.41 5.58 -19.64
N ALA A 547 23.47 4.86 -20.75
CA ALA A 547 24.75 4.38 -21.30
C ALA A 547 25.59 5.50 -21.93
N SER A 548 24.94 6.57 -22.41
CA SER A 548 25.59 7.70 -23.09
C SER A 548 24.99 9.03 -22.64
N THR A 549 24.39 9.79 -23.54
CA THR A 549 23.75 11.08 -23.29
C THR A 549 22.30 11.08 -23.74
N ILE A 550 21.47 11.79 -23.01
CA ILE A 550 20.07 12.05 -23.36
C ILE A 550 19.99 13.49 -23.92
N GLN A 551 19.36 13.65 -25.08
CA GLN A 551 19.23 14.92 -25.80
C GLN A 551 17.77 15.15 -26.21
N PRO A 552 17.39 16.34 -26.68
CA PRO A 552 16.11 16.56 -27.32
C PRO A 552 15.84 15.54 -28.42
N LYS A 553 14.58 15.15 -28.61
CA LYS A 553 14.05 14.07 -29.46
C LYS A 553 14.26 12.65 -28.91
N TYR A 554 14.97 12.44 -27.78
CA TYR A 554 15.05 11.14 -27.14
C TYR A 554 13.66 10.65 -26.74
N GLN A 555 13.41 9.37 -26.95
CA GLN A 555 12.12 8.73 -26.65
C GLN A 555 12.32 7.64 -25.60
N ALA A 556 11.40 7.58 -24.64
CA ALA A 556 11.38 6.54 -23.62
C ALA A 556 9.95 6.22 -23.19
N MET A 557 9.76 5.00 -22.70
CA MET A 557 8.51 4.60 -22.07
C MET A 557 8.38 5.30 -20.71
N MET A 558 7.33 6.09 -20.56
CA MET A 558 6.96 6.74 -19.30
C MET A 558 5.93 5.88 -18.54
N HIS A 559 6.16 5.78 -17.24
CA HIS A 559 5.21 5.27 -16.26
C HIS A 559 4.86 6.39 -15.28
N CYS A 560 3.57 6.69 -15.14
CA CYS A 560 3.04 7.66 -14.20
C CYS A 560 1.67 7.18 -13.71
N GLY A 561 1.58 6.65 -12.47
CA GLY A 561 0.40 5.92 -12.03
C GLY A 561 0.06 4.80 -13.01
N ALA A 562 -1.19 4.74 -13.48
CA ALA A 562 -1.64 3.77 -14.48
C ALA A 562 -1.29 4.16 -15.93
N ILE A 563 -0.76 5.35 -16.18
CA ILE A 563 -0.31 5.78 -17.51
C ILE A 563 0.96 5.02 -17.89
N ARG A 564 0.95 4.44 -19.07
CA ARG A 564 2.10 3.80 -19.69
C ARG A 564 2.13 4.13 -21.16
N GLN A 565 2.96 5.11 -21.52
CA GLN A 565 3.07 5.57 -22.91
C GLN A 565 4.48 6.08 -23.22
N THR A 566 4.89 6.00 -24.50
CA THR A 566 6.13 6.60 -24.95
C THR A 566 6.01 8.11 -25.00
N VAL A 567 6.99 8.78 -24.39
CA VAL A 567 7.16 10.23 -24.45
C VAL A 567 8.42 10.58 -25.20
N ARG A 568 8.43 11.77 -25.81
CA ARG A 568 9.57 12.39 -26.45
C ARG A 568 10.00 13.61 -25.67
N ILE A 569 11.29 13.80 -25.45
CA ILE A 569 11.84 15.04 -24.92
C ILE A 569 11.81 16.09 -26.03
N VAL A 570 11.06 17.17 -25.83
CA VAL A 570 10.96 18.31 -26.77
C VAL A 570 12.13 19.27 -26.55
N SER A 571 12.33 19.66 -25.28
CA SER A 571 13.42 20.52 -24.84
C SER A 571 13.90 20.12 -23.45
N LEU A 572 15.11 20.49 -23.13
CA LEU A 572 15.68 20.33 -21.79
C LEU A 572 16.45 21.60 -21.41
N ASP A 573 16.33 21.96 -20.14
CA ASP A 573 17.01 23.08 -19.54
C ASP A 573 18.26 22.57 -18.81
N HIS A 574 19.35 22.50 -19.55
CA HIS A 574 20.67 22.13 -19.03
C HIS A 574 21.76 22.87 -19.82
N PRO A 575 22.80 23.41 -19.15
CA PRO A 575 23.82 24.24 -19.79
C PRO A 575 24.52 23.60 -21.00
N SER A 576 24.68 22.28 -20.98
CA SER A 576 25.32 21.53 -22.08
C SER A 576 24.35 21.11 -23.20
N GLY A 577 23.05 21.39 -23.10
CA GLY A 577 22.03 20.92 -24.04
C GLY A 577 21.80 19.40 -24.06
N LEU A 578 22.40 18.67 -23.12
CA LEU A 578 22.27 17.22 -22.94
C LEU A 578 22.42 16.85 -21.48
N ILE A 579 21.90 15.67 -21.09
CA ILE A 579 22.02 15.14 -19.72
C ILE A 579 22.61 13.75 -19.71
N ARG A 580 23.35 13.43 -18.64
CA ARG A 580 24.02 12.15 -18.39
C ARG A 580 23.59 11.53 -17.07
N THR A 581 24.06 10.33 -16.79
CA THR A 581 23.86 9.70 -15.47
C THR A 581 24.32 10.63 -14.34
N GLY A 582 23.43 10.92 -13.41
CA GLY A 582 23.63 11.82 -12.28
C GLY A 582 23.14 13.25 -12.51
N ASP A 583 22.88 13.66 -13.76
CA ASP A 583 22.40 15.01 -14.07
C ASP A 583 20.92 15.19 -13.74
N ARG A 584 20.57 16.42 -13.38
CA ARG A 584 19.21 16.89 -13.17
C ARG A 584 18.86 17.93 -14.23
N ALA A 585 17.65 17.90 -14.72
CA ALA A 585 17.19 18.90 -15.67
C ALA A 585 15.66 19.05 -15.61
N LYS A 586 15.21 20.24 -15.94
CA LYS A 586 13.82 20.49 -16.27
C LYS A 586 13.62 20.15 -17.75
N CYS A 587 12.72 19.25 -18.05
CA CYS A 587 12.47 18.76 -19.40
C CYS A 587 11.02 18.98 -19.79
N VAL A 588 10.80 19.36 -21.04
CA VAL A 588 9.47 19.36 -21.66
C VAL A 588 9.29 18.05 -22.41
N PHE A 589 8.24 17.33 -22.05
CA PHE A 589 7.86 16.06 -22.64
C PHE A 589 6.62 16.18 -23.51
N GLU A 590 6.53 15.35 -24.52
CA GLU A 590 5.36 15.21 -25.37
C GLU A 590 4.96 13.74 -25.49
N PHE A 591 3.68 13.43 -25.27
CA PHE A 591 3.10 12.13 -25.53
C PHE A 591 3.03 11.86 -27.04
N ILE A 592 3.50 10.68 -27.48
CA ILE A 592 3.58 10.37 -28.90
C ILE A 592 2.24 9.88 -29.45
N SER A 593 1.59 8.94 -28.76
CA SER A 593 0.42 8.25 -29.31
C SER A 593 -0.87 9.04 -29.12
N HIS A 594 -1.18 9.46 -27.91
CA HIS A 594 -2.44 10.12 -27.55
C HIS A 594 -2.23 11.01 -26.33
N THR A 595 -3.21 11.85 -26.05
CA THR A 595 -3.24 12.69 -24.85
C THR A 595 -3.58 11.85 -23.63
N GLU A 596 -3.14 12.29 -22.45
CA GLU A 596 -3.37 11.61 -21.18
C GLU A 596 -3.95 12.57 -20.12
N PHE A 597 -4.55 12.00 -19.09
CA PHE A 597 -4.94 12.77 -17.92
C PHE A 597 -3.78 12.79 -16.93
N LEU A 598 -3.11 13.93 -16.83
CA LEU A 598 -1.91 14.12 -16.03
C LEU A 598 -2.09 15.31 -15.08
N LYS A 599 -1.64 15.17 -13.84
CA LYS A 599 -1.64 16.24 -12.83
C LYS A 599 -0.23 16.62 -12.42
N GLU A 600 -0.08 17.87 -11.99
CA GLU A 600 1.14 18.36 -11.37
C GLU A 600 1.41 17.61 -10.06
N GLY A 601 2.68 17.41 -9.73
CA GLY A 601 3.09 16.63 -8.55
C GLY A 601 3.15 15.11 -8.75
N GLN A 602 2.66 14.55 -9.85
CA GLN A 602 2.73 13.12 -10.11
C GLN A 602 4.16 12.67 -10.42
N LEU A 603 4.55 11.52 -9.84
CA LEU A 603 5.86 10.92 -10.07
C LEU A 603 5.97 10.32 -11.48
N ILE A 604 7.11 10.54 -12.11
CA ILE A 604 7.44 10.04 -13.44
C ILE A 604 8.60 9.06 -13.34
N LEU A 605 8.45 7.91 -13.96
CA LEU A 605 9.54 6.96 -14.18
C LEU A 605 9.70 6.73 -15.67
N LEU A 606 10.84 7.15 -16.26
CA LEU A 606 11.17 6.84 -17.64
C LEU A 606 12.06 5.61 -17.71
N ARG A 607 11.71 4.69 -18.60
CA ARG A 607 12.48 3.48 -18.81
C ARG A 607 12.55 3.10 -20.29
N GLU A 608 13.77 2.91 -20.77
CA GLU A 608 14.04 2.34 -22.08
C GLU A 608 15.34 1.54 -22.01
N ALA A 609 15.28 0.24 -22.30
CA ALA A 609 16.40 -0.69 -22.11
C ALA A 609 17.06 -0.54 -20.71
N LYS A 610 18.31 -0.08 -20.66
CA LYS A 610 19.05 0.16 -19.41
C LYS A 610 18.83 1.57 -18.83
N THR A 611 18.20 2.47 -19.58
CA THR A 611 17.94 3.85 -19.13
C THR A 611 16.95 3.87 -17.97
N LYS A 612 17.27 4.63 -16.96
CA LYS A 612 16.43 4.86 -15.76
C LYS A 612 16.45 6.34 -15.45
N VAL A 613 15.28 6.98 -15.50
CA VAL A 613 15.11 8.40 -15.14
C VAL A 613 13.95 8.50 -14.18
N LEU A 614 14.14 9.20 -13.09
CA LEU A 614 13.12 9.51 -12.10
C LEU A 614 12.80 10.99 -12.18
N GLY A 615 11.54 11.35 -11.97
CA GLY A 615 11.13 12.76 -11.98
C GLY A 615 9.75 12.98 -11.39
N VAL A 616 9.31 14.25 -11.49
CA VAL A 616 7.98 14.71 -11.08
C VAL A 616 7.45 15.68 -12.12
N VAL A 617 6.15 15.64 -12.34
CA VAL A 617 5.45 16.64 -13.20
C VAL A 617 5.42 17.97 -12.47
N THR A 618 6.04 18.99 -13.04
CA THR A 618 6.09 20.33 -12.46
C THR A 618 5.00 21.25 -13.04
N LYS A 619 4.66 21.05 -14.31
CA LYS A 619 3.66 21.87 -14.99
C LYS A 619 3.00 21.11 -16.15
N VAL A 620 1.69 21.24 -16.26
CA VAL A 620 0.91 20.76 -17.40
C VAL A 620 0.85 21.88 -18.45
N LEU A 621 1.20 21.54 -19.69
CA LEU A 621 1.19 22.49 -20.80
C LEU A 621 -0.01 22.21 -21.72
N PRO A 622 -0.66 23.25 -22.25
CA PRO A 622 -1.83 23.10 -23.11
C PRO A 622 -1.52 22.36 -24.44
#